data_c50ff3e5efd0aad1e7696ef08e456733
#
_entry.id   c50ff3e5efd0aad1e7696ef08e456733
#
_cell.length_a   1.000
_cell.length_b   1.000
_cell.length_c   1.000
_cell.angle_alpha   90.00
_cell.angle_beta   90.00
_cell.angle_gamma   90.00
#
_symmetry.space_group_name_H-M   'P 1'
#
loop_
_entity.id
_entity.type
_entity.pdbx_description
1 polymer ?
#
loop_
_entity_poly.entity_id
_entity_poly.type
_entity_poly.pdbx_seq_one_letter_code
_entity_poly.pdbx_strand_id
1 'polypeptide(L)'
;MRLIILLLLISFNAYAAVGTITTQTALPGTITRSSTAMEGKKGVGVEMNDKIQTTKGKLGITFQDETKVEINESSKLVIDDFVFDAKKPSAGKLAMKFTQGTVRYASGAIAHANPAKVGLNTPSATIAVRGTDFTATVDEMGESTIILLPSCPANWKDIERDCKTGAIDVMNDAGMVSLNVAFQGTKVASRTTMPMKPTVLNLTADTINNLLIVSPPKELRKDDTV
;
A
#
# COMPACT_ATOMS: atom_id res chain seq x y z
N MET A 1 56.64 22.58 14.49
CA MET A 1 55.25 22.65 14.89
C MET A 1 54.43 21.91 13.83
N ARG A 2 54.07 20.62 14.09
CA ARG A 2 53.33 19.79 13.13
C ARG A 2 51.84 19.93 13.41
N LEU A 3 51.10 20.49 12.46
CA LEU A 3 49.65 20.67 12.52
C LEU A 3 49.01 19.30 12.18
N ILE A 4 48.41 18.63 13.17
CA ILE A 4 47.61 17.42 12.97
C ILE A 4 46.19 17.87 12.59
N ILE A 5 45.85 17.73 11.30
CA ILE A 5 44.47 17.94 10.83
C ILE A 5 43.68 16.70 11.20
N LEU A 6 42.81 16.81 12.19
CA LEU A 6 41.87 15.76 12.58
C LEU A 6 40.71 15.74 11.56
N LEU A 7 40.74 14.78 10.62
CA LEU A 7 39.66 14.60 9.65
C LEU A 7 38.48 13.94 10.36
N LEU A 8 37.44 14.71 10.67
CA LEU A 8 36.20 14.19 11.22
C LEU A 8 35.42 13.47 10.12
N LEU A 9 35.49 12.12 10.08
CA LEU A 9 34.67 11.28 9.21
C LEU A 9 33.20 11.33 9.71
N ILE A 10 32.39 12.20 9.13
CA ILE A 10 30.94 12.18 9.32
C ILE A 10 30.38 10.99 8.54
N SER A 11 30.06 9.91 9.22
CA SER A 11 29.38 8.75 8.64
C SER A 11 27.94 9.15 8.31
N PHE A 12 27.63 9.47 7.05
CA PHE A 12 26.28 9.54 6.57
C PHE A 12 25.74 8.11 6.49
N ASN A 13 24.78 7.76 7.36
CA ASN A 13 23.96 6.58 7.16
C ASN A 13 23.05 6.81 5.95
N ALA A 14 23.51 6.51 4.75
CA ALA A 14 22.67 6.47 3.56
C ALA A 14 21.82 5.19 3.64
N TYR A 15 20.56 5.30 4.05
CA TYR A 15 19.61 4.21 3.87
C TYR A 15 19.39 4.03 2.36
N ALA A 16 19.48 2.80 1.90
CA ALA A 16 19.17 2.48 0.50
C ALA A 16 17.67 2.65 0.26
N ALA A 17 17.31 3.21 -0.88
CA ALA A 17 15.90 3.31 -1.29
C ALA A 17 15.26 1.91 -1.31
N VAL A 18 14.15 1.74 -0.66
CA VAL A 18 13.38 0.48 -0.59
C VAL A 18 12.33 0.38 -1.71
N GLY A 19 12.08 1.49 -2.39
CA GLY A 19 11.15 1.61 -3.51
C GLY A 19 11.33 2.95 -4.22
N THR A 20 10.50 3.18 -5.23
CA THR A 20 10.52 4.41 -6.04
C THR A 20 9.09 4.87 -6.30
N ILE A 21 8.86 6.18 -6.31
CA ILE A 21 7.61 6.75 -6.80
C ILE A 21 7.57 6.59 -8.33
N THR A 22 6.70 5.71 -8.81
CA THR A 22 6.60 5.35 -10.24
C THR A 22 5.52 6.14 -10.96
N THR A 23 4.47 6.55 -10.25
CA THR A 23 3.38 7.36 -10.80
C THR A 23 3.09 8.57 -9.91
N GLN A 24 2.62 9.64 -10.53
CA GLN A 24 2.18 10.86 -9.88
C GLN A 24 1.07 11.49 -10.72
N THR A 25 0.01 11.96 -10.07
CA THR A 25 -1.04 12.76 -10.71
C THR A 25 -1.20 14.08 -9.97
N ALA A 26 -1.53 15.15 -10.72
CA ALA A 26 -1.70 16.51 -10.20
C ALA A 26 -0.46 17.00 -9.40
N LEU A 27 -0.61 17.38 -8.13
CA LEU A 27 0.48 17.90 -7.32
C LEU A 27 1.36 16.77 -6.75
N PRO A 28 2.68 17.02 -6.59
CA PRO A 28 3.54 16.11 -5.87
C PRO A 28 3.11 15.97 -4.42
N GLY A 29 3.48 14.86 -3.79
CA GLY A 29 3.35 14.69 -2.35
C GLY A 29 4.52 15.30 -1.59
N THR A 30 4.51 15.13 -0.28
CA THR A 30 5.62 15.47 0.60
C THR A 30 6.17 14.19 1.21
N ILE A 31 7.48 13.99 1.15
CA ILE A 31 8.20 12.97 1.92
C ILE A 31 8.90 13.68 3.07
N THR A 32 8.66 13.22 4.29
CA THR A 32 9.45 13.66 5.46
C THR A 32 10.38 12.53 5.86
N ARG A 33 11.69 12.78 5.70
CA ARG A 33 12.79 11.86 6.00
C ARG A 33 13.69 12.48 7.06
N SER A 34 13.89 11.82 8.20
CA SER A 34 14.72 12.34 9.30
C SER A 34 14.44 13.81 9.65
N SER A 35 13.14 14.17 9.73
CA SER A 35 12.64 15.53 10.00
C SER A 35 12.83 16.55 8.86
N THR A 36 13.39 16.18 7.72
CA THR A 36 13.52 17.04 6.54
C THR A 36 12.39 16.74 5.57
N ALA A 37 11.66 17.77 5.17
CA ALA A 37 10.63 17.67 4.15
C ALA A 37 11.23 17.83 2.75
N MET A 38 10.84 16.96 1.83
CA MET A 38 11.22 16.99 0.43
C MET A 38 10.03 16.70 -0.46
N GLU A 39 10.15 17.06 -1.73
CA GLU A 39 9.11 16.83 -2.71
C GLU A 39 9.05 15.33 -3.09
N GLY A 40 7.86 14.71 -2.90
CA GLY A 40 7.56 13.35 -3.32
C GLY A 40 6.99 13.35 -4.73
N LYS A 41 7.82 13.14 -5.75
CA LYS A 41 7.44 13.13 -7.15
C LYS A 41 7.97 11.90 -7.88
N LYS A 42 7.43 11.63 -9.07
CA LYS A 42 7.88 10.51 -9.91
C LYS A 42 9.41 10.49 -10.07
N GLY A 43 10.00 9.32 -9.85
CA GLY A 43 11.45 9.06 -9.90
C GLY A 43 12.16 9.22 -8.55
N VAL A 44 11.51 9.77 -7.53
CA VAL A 44 12.11 9.89 -6.19
C VAL A 44 12.09 8.54 -5.47
N GLY A 45 13.23 8.16 -4.91
CA GLY A 45 13.36 6.96 -4.07
C GLY A 45 12.73 7.17 -2.69
N VAL A 46 12.05 6.15 -2.18
CA VAL A 46 11.50 6.10 -0.83
C VAL A 46 12.35 5.19 0.05
N GLU A 47 12.47 5.53 1.32
CA GLU A 47 13.30 4.82 2.30
C GLU A 47 12.48 4.37 3.50
N MET A 48 13.05 3.50 4.33
CA MET A 48 12.44 3.15 5.61
C MET A 48 12.27 4.39 6.48
N ASN A 49 11.18 4.44 7.23
CA ASN A 49 10.75 5.53 8.09
C ASN A 49 10.34 6.82 7.35
N ASP A 50 10.31 6.83 6.03
CA ASP A 50 9.71 7.94 5.29
C ASP A 50 8.23 8.08 5.63
N LYS A 51 7.84 9.33 5.95
CA LYS A 51 6.43 9.73 6.09
C LYS A 51 6.00 10.38 4.79
N ILE A 52 5.08 9.76 4.09
CA ILE A 52 4.60 10.20 2.78
C ILE A 52 3.20 10.77 2.94
N GLN A 53 3.01 12.00 2.48
CA GLN A 53 1.72 12.69 2.54
C GLN A 53 1.36 13.24 1.17
N THR A 54 0.11 13.02 0.77
CA THR A 54 -0.50 13.61 -0.43
C THR A 54 -1.49 14.70 -0.02
N THR A 55 -1.71 15.68 -0.91
CA THR A 55 -2.73 16.71 -0.78
C THR A 55 -3.74 16.59 -1.93
N LYS A 56 -3.49 17.28 -3.04
CA LYS A 56 -4.31 17.23 -4.26
C LYS A 56 -3.56 16.43 -5.33
N GLY A 57 -3.63 15.13 -5.26
CA GLY A 57 -2.95 14.24 -6.21
C GLY A 57 -2.72 12.86 -5.62
N LYS A 58 -2.29 11.94 -6.46
CA LYS A 58 -2.01 10.56 -6.11
C LYS A 58 -0.54 10.24 -6.37
N LEU A 59 0.02 9.37 -5.55
CA LEU A 59 1.35 8.80 -5.74
C LEU A 59 1.26 7.28 -5.84
N GLY A 60 1.92 6.70 -6.84
CA GLY A 60 2.15 5.27 -6.89
C GLY A 60 3.60 4.96 -6.57
N ILE A 61 3.82 4.04 -5.62
CA ILE A 61 5.13 3.56 -5.20
C ILE A 61 5.27 2.11 -5.64
N THR A 62 6.40 1.79 -6.26
CA THR A 62 6.81 0.41 -6.51
C THR A 62 8.00 0.10 -5.62
N PHE A 63 7.87 -0.91 -4.76
CA PHE A 63 8.93 -1.40 -3.89
C PHE A 63 9.87 -2.34 -4.65
N GLN A 64 11.04 -2.63 -4.07
CA GLN A 64 12.05 -3.52 -4.68
C GLN A 64 11.55 -4.96 -4.88
N ASP A 65 10.57 -5.40 -4.11
CA ASP A 65 9.91 -6.72 -4.21
C ASP A 65 8.71 -6.71 -5.19
N GLU A 66 8.55 -5.66 -6.00
CA GLU A 66 7.43 -5.44 -6.92
C GLU A 66 6.07 -5.21 -6.23
N THR A 67 6.02 -5.05 -4.91
CA THR A 67 4.82 -4.54 -4.23
C THR A 67 4.48 -3.15 -4.77
N LYS A 68 3.20 -2.93 -5.10
CA LYS A 68 2.71 -1.63 -5.56
C LYS A 68 1.75 -1.04 -4.52
N VAL A 69 1.96 0.22 -4.22
CA VAL A 69 1.11 0.98 -3.30
C VAL A 69 0.71 2.29 -3.98
N GLU A 70 -0.58 2.49 -4.19
CA GLU A 70 -1.13 3.76 -4.67
C GLU A 70 -1.76 4.50 -3.48
N ILE A 71 -1.30 5.72 -3.27
CA ILE A 71 -1.76 6.61 -2.20
C ILE A 71 -2.61 7.70 -2.85
N ASN A 72 -3.90 7.76 -2.51
CA ASN A 72 -4.81 8.77 -3.05
C ASN A 72 -4.55 10.15 -2.42
N GLU A 73 -5.31 11.15 -2.83
CA GLU A 73 -5.25 12.48 -2.24
C GLU A 73 -5.59 12.48 -0.74
N SER A 74 -5.12 13.50 -0.02
CA SER A 74 -5.36 13.69 1.42
C SER A 74 -4.98 12.50 2.29
N SER A 75 -3.94 11.76 1.90
CA SER A 75 -3.53 10.51 2.54
C SER A 75 -2.18 10.62 3.24
N LYS A 76 -1.97 9.77 4.27
CA LYS A 76 -0.74 9.70 5.05
C LYS A 76 -0.30 8.25 5.23
N LEU A 77 0.90 7.93 4.75
CA LEU A 77 1.54 6.62 4.84
C LEU A 77 2.93 6.75 5.46
N VAL A 78 3.33 5.77 6.26
CA VAL A 78 4.71 5.59 6.76
C VAL A 78 5.20 4.21 6.32
N ILE A 79 6.42 4.15 5.80
CA ILE A 79 7.14 2.91 5.53
C ILE A 79 7.82 2.50 6.83
N ASP A 80 7.27 1.51 7.56
CA ASP A 80 7.70 1.18 8.91
C ASP A 80 8.87 0.18 8.90
N ASP A 81 8.80 -0.83 8.02
CA ASP A 81 9.84 -1.84 7.88
C ASP A 81 9.86 -2.40 6.46
N PHE A 82 11.06 -2.61 5.92
CA PHE A 82 11.25 -3.27 4.63
C PHE A 82 12.59 -4.00 4.61
N VAL A 83 12.51 -5.31 4.40
CA VAL A 83 13.68 -6.17 4.17
C VAL A 83 13.39 -7.01 2.94
N PHE A 84 14.27 -7.00 1.95
CA PHE A 84 14.11 -7.80 0.75
C PHE A 84 15.44 -8.32 0.22
N ASP A 85 15.47 -9.60 -0.10
CA ASP A 85 16.51 -10.26 -0.86
C ASP A 85 15.86 -11.05 -1.99
N ALA A 86 16.15 -10.69 -3.24
CA ALA A 86 15.59 -11.34 -4.42
C ALA A 86 15.92 -12.83 -4.51
N LYS A 87 17.03 -13.28 -3.89
CA LYS A 87 17.41 -14.70 -3.83
C LYS A 87 16.63 -15.48 -2.76
N LYS A 88 16.05 -14.77 -1.77
CA LYS A 88 15.32 -15.38 -0.64
C LYS A 88 14.11 -14.51 -0.25
N PRO A 89 13.10 -14.36 -1.11
CA PRO A 89 11.92 -13.48 -0.84
C PRO A 89 11.16 -13.87 0.43
N SER A 90 11.15 -15.16 0.79
CA SER A 90 10.47 -15.65 2.00
C SER A 90 11.09 -15.17 3.33
N ALA A 91 12.31 -14.66 3.31
CA ALA A 91 12.97 -14.02 4.47
C ALA A 91 12.64 -12.51 4.54
N GLY A 92 12.02 -11.97 3.50
CA GLY A 92 11.64 -10.56 3.41
C GLY A 92 10.56 -10.18 4.42
N LYS A 93 10.37 -8.86 4.57
CA LYS A 93 9.34 -8.24 5.42
C LYS A 93 8.93 -6.91 4.84
N LEU A 94 7.64 -6.60 4.90
CA LEU A 94 7.09 -5.27 4.58
C LEU A 94 6.04 -4.90 5.61
N ALA A 95 6.26 -3.81 6.33
CA ALA A 95 5.28 -3.23 7.24
C ALA A 95 5.08 -1.75 6.93
N MET A 96 3.84 -1.32 6.91
CA MET A 96 3.45 0.07 6.68
C MET A 96 2.44 0.52 7.73
N LYS A 97 2.42 1.83 8.00
CA LYS A 97 1.37 2.48 8.80
C LYS A 97 0.61 3.45 7.92
N PHE A 98 -0.68 3.30 7.86
CA PHE A 98 -1.59 4.13 7.10
C PHE A 98 -2.59 4.80 8.05
N THR A 99 -2.52 6.12 8.15
CA THR A 99 -3.23 6.82 9.23
C THR A 99 -4.38 7.69 8.74
N GLN A 100 -4.48 7.96 7.45
CA GLN A 100 -5.53 8.80 6.87
C GLN A 100 -5.62 8.64 5.35
N GLY A 101 -6.83 8.74 4.79
CA GLY A 101 -7.09 8.78 3.36
C GLY A 101 -7.40 7.41 2.75
N THR A 102 -7.00 7.17 1.51
CA THR A 102 -7.21 5.88 0.81
C THR A 102 -5.91 5.38 0.21
N VAL A 103 -5.60 4.13 0.46
CA VAL A 103 -4.48 3.39 -0.11
C VAL A 103 -4.97 2.17 -0.87
N ARG A 104 -4.35 1.88 -2.01
CA ARG A 104 -4.49 0.62 -2.74
C ARG A 104 -3.17 -0.12 -2.68
N TYR A 105 -3.25 -1.40 -2.43
CA TYR A 105 -2.11 -2.28 -2.28
C TYR A 105 -2.21 -3.45 -3.26
N ALA A 106 -1.12 -3.77 -3.94
CA ALA A 106 -0.97 -4.98 -4.74
C ALA A 106 0.28 -5.74 -4.31
N SER A 107 0.12 -7.04 -4.09
CA SER A 107 1.14 -7.92 -3.53
C SER A 107 2.34 -8.11 -4.45
N GLY A 108 3.54 -8.01 -3.86
CA GLY A 108 4.82 -8.34 -4.47
C GLY A 108 5.39 -9.69 -4.02
N ALA A 109 6.67 -9.90 -4.28
CA ALA A 109 7.35 -11.17 -4.06
C ALA A 109 7.37 -11.62 -2.59
N ILE A 110 7.48 -10.69 -1.63
CA ILE A 110 7.47 -11.01 -0.19
C ILE A 110 6.13 -11.64 0.19
N ALA A 111 5.00 -11.01 -0.18
CA ALA A 111 3.67 -11.48 0.15
C ALA A 111 3.36 -12.84 -0.47
N HIS A 112 3.83 -13.09 -1.70
CA HIS A 112 3.66 -14.38 -2.38
C HIS A 112 4.51 -15.50 -1.76
N ALA A 113 5.72 -15.17 -1.28
CA ALA A 113 6.63 -16.16 -0.69
C ALA A 113 6.38 -16.41 0.80
N ASN A 114 5.95 -15.39 1.55
CA ASN A 114 5.66 -15.48 2.98
C ASN A 114 4.62 -14.44 3.40
N PRO A 115 3.34 -14.76 3.28
CA PRO A 115 2.24 -13.84 3.61
C PRO A 115 2.27 -13.26 5.02
N ALA A 116 2.77 -14.04 6.01
CA ALA A 116 2.85 -13.61 7.41
C ALA A 116 3.84 -12.44 7.64
N LYS A 117 4.63 -12.08 6.64
CA LYS A 117 5.64 -11.02 6.72
C LYS A 117 5.20 -9.69 6.12
N VAL A 118 3.95 -9.60 5.67
CA VAL A 118 3.40 -8.37 5.08
C VAL A 118 2.18 -7.89 5.87
N GLY A 119 2.21 -6.63 6.28
CA GLY A 119 1.12 -6.03 7.02
C GLY A 119 0.99 -4.53 6.83
N LEU A 120 -0.25 -4.06 6.85
CA LEU A 120 -0.61 -2.65 6.89
C LEU A 120 -1.35 -2.37 8.20
N ASN A 121 -0.82 -1.44 9.00
CA ASN A 121 -1.44 -0.98 10.24
C ASN A 121 -2.22 0.31 10.00
N THR A 122 -3.47 0.34 10.46
CA THR A 122 -4.32 1.52 10.55
C THR A 122 -4.56 1.88 12.02
N PRO A 123 -5.16 3.03 12.33
CA PRO A 123 -5.50 3.37 13.71
C PRO A 123 -6.42 2.35 14.39
N SER A 124 -7.33 1.71 13.64
CA SER A 124 -8.34 0.79 14.18
C SER A 124 -8.03 -0.70 13.95
N ALA A 125 -7.12 -1.06 13.03
CA ALA A 125 -6.87 -2.45 12.67
C ALA A 125 -5.43 -2.69 12.16
N THR A 126 -5.05 -3.97 12.17
CA THR A 126 -3.93 -4.52 11.40
C THR A 126 -4.48 -5.39 10.29
N ILE A 127 -4.00 -5.18 9.07
CA ILE A 127 -4.34 -5.95 7.87
C ILE A 127 -3.15 -6.86 7.56
N ALA A 128 -3.31 -8.17 7.72
CA ALA A 128 -2.33 -9.17 7.31
C ALA A 128 -2.65 -9.67 5.90
N VAL A 129 -1.68 -9.59 4.99
CA VAL A 129 -1.90 -9.80 3.55
C VAL A 129 -1.43 -11.19 3.14
N ARG A 130 -2.30 -11.95 2.47
CA ARG A 130 -2.00 -13.30 1.97
C ARG A 130 -1.99 -13.34 0.45
N GLY A 131 -1.03 -12.64 -0.17
CA GLY A 131 -0.79 -12.71 -1.61
C GLY A 131 -1.97 -12.21 -2.46
N THR A 132 -2.53 -11.06 -2.12
CA THR A 132 -3.68 -10.47 -2.81
C THR A 132 -3.62 -8.94 -2.81
N ASP A 133 -4.54 -8.33 -3.51
CA ASP A 133 -4.71 -6.91 -3.60
C ASP A 133 -5.86 -6.44 -2.69
N PHE A 134 -5.78 -5.24 -2.16
CA PHE A 134 -6.85 -4.65 -1.37
C PHE A 134 -6.82 -3.12 -1.42
N THR A 135 -7.90 -2.50 -1.01
CA THR A 135 -7.94 -1.07 -0.67
C THR A 135 -8.30 -0.88 0.78
N ALA A 136 -7.69 0.12 1.42
CA ALA A 136 -8.02 0.55 2.76
C ALA A 136 -8.26 2.05 2.77
N THR A 137 -9.35 2.47 3.38
CA THR A 137 -9.68 3.88 3.62
C THR A 137 -9.73 4.12 5.12
N VAL A 138 -9.05 5.16 5.59
CA VAL A 138 -9.07 5.61 6.98
C VAL A 138 -9.62 7.03 7.01
N ASP A 139 -10.70 7.24 7.72
CA ASP A 139 -11.32 8.55 7.88
C ASP A 139 -10.62 9.39 8.96
N GLU A 140 -11.15 10.61 9.19
CA GLU A 140 -10.61 11.56 10.17
C GLU A 140 -10.75 11.08 11.62
N MET A 141 -11.68 10.16 11.89
CA MET A 141 -11.91 9.56 13.22
C MET A 141 -11.03 8.32 13.45
N GLY A 142 -10.32 7.85 12.42
CA GLY A 142 -9.49 6.65 12.45
C GLY A 142 -10.27 5.36 12.18
N GLU A 143 -11.55 5.45 11.81
CA GLU A 143 -12.31 4.30 11.34
C GLU A 143 -11.72 3.79 10.01
N SER A 144 -11.60 2.50 9.88
CA SER A 144 -11.03 1.88 8.67
C SER A 144 -12.09 1.08 7.92
N THR A 145 -12.17 1.29 6.61
CA THR A 145 -12.92 0.45 5.66
C THR A 145 -11.93 -0.29 4.78
N ILE A 146 -11.99 -1.61 4.76
CA ILE A 146 -11.08 -2.48 4.02
C ILE A 146 -11.88 -3.31 3.02
N ILE A 147 -11.42 -3.36 1.75
CA ILE A 147 -12.06 -4.13 0.68
C ILE A 147 -11.01 -5.00 0.02
N LEU A 148 -11.25 -6.32 0.00
CA LEU A 148 -10.42 -7.29 -0.74
C LEU A 148 -10.63 -7.13 -2.23
N LEU A 149 -9.57 -7.04 -3.00
CA LEU A 149 -9.59 -6.91 -4.45
C LEU A 149 -9.02 -8.18 -5.10
N PRO A 150 -9.51 -8.56 -6.27
CA PRO A 150 -8.85 -9.58 -7.08
C PRO A 150 -7.54 -9.03 -7.67
N SER A 151 -6.52 -9.87 -7.74
CA SER A 151 -5.25 -9.58 -8.42
C SER A 151 -5.36 -10.00 -9.87
N CYS A 152 -5.32 -9.03 -10.77
CA CYS A 152 -5.50 -9.24 -12.20
C CYS A 152 -4.18 -9.05 -12.97
N PRO A 153 -3.84 -9.93 -13.95
CA PRO A 153 -2.72 -9.68 -14.85
C PRO A 153 -3.01 -8.49 -15.78
N ALA A 154 -1.98 -7.89 -16.36
CA ALA A 154 -2.16 -6.69 -17.21
C ALA A 154 -3.07 -6.90 -18.44
N ASN A 155 -3.25 -8.15 -18.88
CA ASN A 155 -4.04 -8.53 -20.05
C ASN A 155 -5.36 -9.23 -19.71
N TRP A 156 -5.86 -9.05 -18.47
CA TRP A 156 -7.12 -9.65 -18.07
C TRP A 156 -8.31 -9.15 -18.91
N LYS A 157 -9.31 -9.98 -19.10
CA LYS A 157 -10.56 -9.67 -19.84
C LYS A 157 -11.80 -9.96 -19.02
N ASP A 158 -11.68 -10.91 -18.11
CA ASP A 158 -12.75 -11.37 -17.26
C ASP A 158 -12.23 -11.60 -15.84
N ILE A 159 -12.87 -10.94 -14.84
CA ILE A 159 -12.41 -10.99 -13.45
C ILE A 159 -12.46 -12.41 -12.90
N GLU A 160 -13.55 -13.14 -13.15
CA GLU A 160 -13.75 -14.46 -12.57
C GLU A 160 -12.78 -15.50 -13.16
N ARG A 161 -12.43 -15.34 -14.43
CA ARG A 161 -11.58 -16.30 -15.15
C ARG A 161 -10.09 -15.95 -15.05
N ASP A 162 -9.74 -14.66 -15.17
CA ASP A 162 -8.36 -14.24 -15.40
C ASP A 162 -7.68 -13.72 -14.12
N CYS A 163 -8.47 -13.34 -13.12
CA CYS A 163 -7.95 -12.79 -11.86
C CYS A 163 -7.95 -13.84 -10.75
N LYS A 164 -7.09 -13.63 -9.77
CA LYS A 164 -7.00 -14.49 -8.59
C LYS A 164 -7.37 -13.68 -7.35
N THR A 165 -8.17 -14.25 -6.48
CA THR A 165 -8.47 -13.68 -5.19
C THR A 165 -7.76 -14.48 -4.11
N GLY A 166 -6.88 -13.82 -3.35
CA GLY A 166 -6.27 -14.40 -2.18
C GLY A 166 -7.12 -14.15 -0.93
N ALA A 167 -6.47 -13.85 0.19
CA ALA A 167 -7.15 -13.53 1.43
C ALA A 167 -6.42 -12.42 2.20
N ILE A 168 -7.16 -11.70 3.04
CA ILE A 168 -6.61 -10.80 4.05
C ILE A 168 -7.29 -11.09 5.38
N ASP A 169 -6.52 -10.98 6.47
CA ASP A 169 -7.06 -10.98 7.82
C ASP A 169 -7.04 -9.55 8.35
N VAL A 170 -8.18 -9.10 8.84
CA VAL A 170 -8.35 -7.79 9.49
C VAL A 170 -8.57 -8.02 10.95
N MET A 171 -7.64 -7.54 11.78
CA MET A 171 -7.61 -7.85 13.21
C MET A 171 -7.35 -6.61 14.07
N ASN A 172 -7.87 -6.65 15.29
CA ASN A 172 -7.59 -5.69 16.36
C ASN A 172 -7.67 -6.38 17.73
N ASP A 173 -7.67 -5.59 18.79
CA ASP A 173 -7.69 -6.11 20.16
C ASP A 173 -9.01 -6.83 20.52
N ALA A 174 -10.10 -6.57 19.78
CA ALA A 174 -11.41 -7.19 19.99
C ALA A 174 -11.61 -8.48 19.20
N GLY A 175 -10.81 -8.74 18.17
CA GLY A 175 -10.88 -9.96 17.37
C GLY A 175 -10.43 -9.80 15.91
N MET A 176 -10.82 -10.79 15.10
CA MET A 176 -10.37 -10.91 13.72
C MET A 176 -11.51 -11.35 12.80
N VAL A 177 -11.50 -10.84 11.57
CA VAL A 177 -12.28 -11.34 10.44
C VAL A 177 -11.39 -11.62 9.26
N SER A 178 -11.73 -12.62 8.45
CA SER A 178 -11.03 -12.94 7.19
C SER A 178 -11.89 -12.56 6.00
N LEU A 179 -11.31 -11.89 5.02
CA LEU A 179 -11.89 -11.62 3.70
C LEU A 179 -11.20 -12.56 2.70
N ASN A 180 -11.97 -13.35 1.98
CA ASN A 180 -11.47 -14.38 1.05
C ASN A 180 -12.30 -14.50 -0.24
N VAL A 181 -13.25 -13.61 -0.44
CA VAL A 181 -14.04 -13.50 -1.67
C VAL A 181 -13.80 -12.12 -2.27
N ALA A 182 -13.65 -12.02 -3.58
CA ALA A 182 -13.46 -10.77 -4.29
C ALA A 182 -14.54 -9.75 -3.89
N PHE A 183 -14.12 -8.51 -3.65
CA PHE A 183 -14.97 -7.38 -3.23
C PHE A 183 -15.66 -7.56 -1.87
N GLN A 184 -15.25 -8.52 -1.06
CA GLN A 184 -15.63 -8.50 0.35
C GLN A 184 -15.04 -7.28 1.04
N GLY A 185 -15.87 -6.61 1.85
CA GLY A 185 -15.47 -5.48 2.67
C GLY A 185 -15.82 -5.66 4.13
N THR A 186 -15.04 -5.01 4.99
CA THR A 186 -15.31 -4.87 6.43
C THR A 186 -15.02 -3.44 6.88
N LYS A 187 -15.68 -3.01 7.97
CA LYS A 187 -15.41 -1.76 8.68
C LYS A 187 -14.93 -2.05 10.10
N VAL A 188 -14.03 -1.20 10.57
CA VAL A 188 -13.45 -1.29 11.91
C VAL A 188 -13.46 0.09 12.52
N ALA A 189 -14.37 0.32 13.48
CA ALA A 189 -14.57 1.64 14.08
C ALA A 189 -13.42 2.04 15.02
N SER A 190 -12.85 1.08 15.76
CA SER A 190 -11.75 1.35 16.71
C SER A 190 -10.93 0.09 16.98
N ARG A 191 -9.81 0.23 17.69
CA ARG A 191 -8.99 -0.93 18.09
C ARG A 191 -9.71 -1.89 19.03
N THR A 192 -10.70 -1.43 19.76
CA THR A 192 -11.44 -2.21 20.78
C THR A 192 -12.83 -2.63 20.31
N THR A 193 -13.21 -2.27 19.09
CA THR A 193 -14.49 -2.68 18.49
C THR A 193 -14.23 -3.80 17.49
N MET A 194 -14.92 -4.94 17.64
CA MET A 194 -14.81 -6.08 16.73
C MET A 194 -14.98 -5.62 15.26
N PRO A 195 -14.11 -6.04 14.35
CA PRO A 195 -14.33 -5.81 12.91
C PRO A 195 -15.71 -6.34 12.49
N MET A 196 -16.42 -5.57 11.65
CA MET A 196 -17.74 -5.98 11.16
C MET A 196 -17.65 -7.28 10.35
N LYS A 197 -18.70 -8.09 10.40
CA LYS A 197 -18.79 -9.29 9.56
C LYS A 197 -18.59 -8.93 8.08
N PRO A 198 -17.67 -9.60 7.36
CA PRO A 198 -17.40 -9.32 5.95
C PRO A 198 -18.66 -9.48 5.09
N THR A 199 -18.88 -8.54 4.19
CA THR A 199 -19.99 -8.55 3.21
C THR A 199 -19.44 -8.33 1.83
N VAL A 200 -19.95 -9.06 0.83
CA VAL A 200 -19.62 -8.81 -0.58
C VAL A 200 -20.33 -7.54 -1.03
N LEU A 201 -19.55 -6.59 -1.54
CA LEU A 201 -20.07 -5.31 -2.02
C LEU A 201 -20.53 -5.46 -3.47
N ASN A 202 -21.74 -4.96 -3.76
CA ASN A 202 -22.23 -4.87 -5.12
C ASN A 202 -21.67 -3.60 -5.76
N LEU A 203 -20.52 -3.73 -6.43
CA LEU A 203 -19.79 -2.62 -7.03
C LEU A 203 -20.15 -2.49 -8.53
N THR A 204 -20.30 -1.26 -9.01
CA THR A 204 -20.44 -1.00 -10.44
C THR A 204 -19.12 -1.25 -11.16
N ALA A 205 -19.17 -1.51 -12.48
CA ALA A 205 -17.98 -1.69 -13.31
C ALA A 205 -17.00 -0.53 -13.18
N ASP A 206 -17.49 0.70 -13.16
CA ASP A 206 -16.67 1.91 -13.00
C ASP A 206 -16.00 1.96 -11.63
N THR A 207 -16.71 1.58 -10.57
CA THR A 207 -16.12 1.50 -9.23
C THR A 207 -15.03 0.45 -9.18
N ILE A 208 -15.25 -0.73 -9.77
CA ILE A 208 -14.25 -1.79 -9.88
C ILE A 208 -13.02 -1.29 -10.64
N ASN A 209 -13.20 -0.67 -11.81
CA ASN A 209 -12.11 -0.14 -12.62
C ASN A 209 -11.29 0.92 -11.87
N ASN A 210 -11.94 1.73 -11.04
CA ASN A 210 -11.26 2.74 -10.21
C ASN A 210 -10.58 2.15 -8.97
N LEU A 211 -10.98 0.96 -8.53
CA LEU A 211 -10.36 0.27 -7.39
C LEU A 211 -9.16 -0.58 -7.80
N LEU A 212 -9.14 -1.13 -9.01
CA LEU A 212 -8.03 -1.98 -9.46
C LEU A 212 -6.77 -1.15 -9.74
N ILE A 213 -5.63 -1.59 -9.23
CA ILE A 213 -4.33 -0.95 -9.48
C ILE A 213 -3.88 -1.17 -10.92
N VAL A 214 -4.19 -2.31 -11.48
CA VAL A 214 -3.96 -2.61 -12.90
C VAL A 214 -5.15 -2.12 -13.71
N SER A 215 -4.93 -1.12 -14.54
CA SER A 215 -5.97 -0.60 -15.43
C SER A 215 -6.52 -1.71 -16.33
N PRO A 216 -7.85 -1.82 -16.48
CA PRO A 216 -8.45 -2.78 -17.40
C PRO A 216 -8.00 -2.51 -18.84
N PRO A 217 -8.01 -3.52 -19.72
CA PRO A 217 -7.79 -3.34 -21.15
C PRO A 217 -8.74 -2.28 -21.74
N LYS A 218 -8.27 -1.54 -22.75
CA LYS A 218 -9.07 -0.47 -23.39
C LYS A 218 -10.45 -0.94 -23.88
N GLU A 219 -10.57 -2.21 -24.25
CA GLU A 219 -11.81 -2.82 -24.75
C GLU A 219 -12.91 -2.91 -23.67
N LEU A 220 -12.55 -2.91 -22.39
CA LEU A 220 -13.50 -2.91 -21.27
C LEU A 220 -13.83 -1.50 -20.76
N ARG A 221 -13.15 -0.48 -21.28
CA ARG A 221 -13.47 0.93 -21.01
C ARG A 221 -14.56 1.47 -21.96
N LYS A 222 -15.53 0.64 -22.31
CA LYS A 222 -16.68 1.17 -23.04
C LYS A 222 -17.51 1.96 -22.07
N ASP A 223 -17.42 3.30 -22.21
CA ASP A 223 -18.48 4.31 -22.17
C ASP A 223 -17.96 5.70 -21.78
N ASP A 224 -16.82 6.11 -22.38
CA ASP A 224 -16.47 7.55 -22.39
C ASP A 224 -16.97 8.24 -23.68
N THR A 225 -18.16 7.88 -24.14
CA THR A 225 -18.84 8.62 -25.23
C THR A 225 -20.31 8.75 -24.90
N VAL A 226 -20.66 9.79 -24.16
CA VAL A 226 -21.81 10.67 -24.42
C VAL A 226 -21.49 12.07 -23.93
#